data_c35f46ba49858497cfa574fe00997785
#
_entry.id   c35f46ba49858497cfa574fe00997785
#
_cell.length_a   1.000
_cell.length_b   1.000
_cell.length_c   1.000
_cell.angle_alpha   90.00
_cell.angle_beta   90.00
_cell.angle_gamma   90.00
#
_symmetry.space_group_name_H-M   'P 1'
#
loop_
_entity.id
_entity.type
_entity.pdbx_description
1 polymer ?
#
loop_
_entity_poly.entity_id
_entity_poly.type
_entity_poly.pdbx_seq_one_letter_code
_entity_poly.pdbx_strand_id
1 'polypeptide(L)'
;MANPKKAAVGFIFITVLIDIIGFGIIIPVLPQLLQQLMHVTDRTDISAISKPAIFLTLIYGLMQFIFAPILGSLSDRYGRRPVLLFSLLGFGLDYIFLAFAPSIGWLFLGRMISGITGASITTASAYMADISNEKNRAQNFGMIGAAFGLGFIIGPMLGGLLGELGTRIPFLVAAGLALVNALYGYFVLPESLDMEHRRAIDFKKANPISSLLKFKKYPAVLGLIFSLLLIYISAHAVQSNWSFANINKFGWSPKMIGISLAVVGVLVSLVQGLLIRVVNPRLGNEKSVYIGIALYALGLTLFAFATQGWMMFLFLVPYCLGGISGPALQALISAHVPKNEQGELQGSLTGLQSLTTIFGPSMMIGLTSYFSIKNDPNHIYFPGAAFLLGAFFMLLSAIIAYWVLKHDTSPSKA
;
A
#
# COMPACT_ATOMS: atom_id res chain seq x y z
N MET A 1 -23.00 -21.14 -21.63
CA MET A 1 -23.06 -19.83 -20.95
C MET A 1 -22.13 -19.89 -19.76
N ALA A 2 -21.23 -18.88 -19.59
CA ALA A 2 -20.32 -18.85 -18.44
C ALA A 2 -21.14 -18.70 -17.16
N ASN A 3 -20.76 -19.43 -16.09
CA ASN A 3 -21.40 -19.31 -14.78
C ASN A 3 -21.26 -17.85 -14.30
N PRO A 4 -22.37 -17.13 -14.06
CA PRO A 4 -22.34 -15.69 -13.73
C PRO A 4 -21.46 -15.37 -12.51
N LYS A 5 -21.35 -16.28 -11.54
CA LYS A 5 -20.46 -16.11 -10.39
C LYS A 5 -18.97 -16.19 -10.76
N LYS A 6 -18.58 -17.05 -11.73
CA LYS A 6 -17.18 -17.11 -12.20
C LYS A 6 -16.80 -15.87 -13.01
N ALA A 7 -17.73 -15.32 -13.80
CA ALA A 7 -17.52 -14.07 -14.53
C ALA A 7 -17.33 -12.89 -13.57
N ALA A 8 -18.10 -12.83 -12.49
CA ALA A 8 -17.96 -11.79 -11.46
C ALA A 8 -16.62 -11.86 -10.72
N VAL A 9 -16.11 -13.07 -10.38
CA VAL A 9 -14.78 -13.24 -9.77
C VAL A 9 -13.68 -12.72 -10.70
N GLY A 10 -13.75 -13.08 -12.00
CA GLY A 10 -12.79 -12.59 -13.00
C GLY A 10 -12.84 -11.07 -13.17
N PHE A 11 -14.03 -10.48 -13.16
CA PHE A 11 -14.20 -9.04 -13.22
C PHE A 11 -13.56 -8.36 -12.00
N ILE A 12 -13.83 -8.81 -10.78
CA ILE A 12 -13.25 -8.23 -9.56
C ILE A 12 -11.72 -8.34 -9.58
N PHE A 13 -11.18 -9.47 -10.05
CA PHE A 13 -9.74 -9.62 -10.23
C PHE A 13 -9.16 -8.56 -11.16
N ILE A 14 -9.76 -8.37 -12.34
CA ILE A 14 -9.32 -7.36 -13.33
C ILE A 14 -9.47 -5.96 -12.76
N THR A 15 -10.55 -5.66 -12.06
CA THR A 15 -10.78 -4.36 -11.43
C THR A 15 -9.69 -4.04 -10.42
N VAL A 16 -9.40 -4.92 -9.48
CA VAL A 16 -8.35 -4.72 -8.48
C VAL A 16 -6.98 -4.63 -9.16
N LEU A 17 -6.72 -5.47 -10.16
CA LEU A 17 -5.47 -5.42 -10.93
C LEU A 17 -5.26 -4.06 -11.58
N ILE A 18 -6.26 -3.51 -12.29
CA ILE A 18 -6.19 -2.22 -12.96
C ILE A 18 -6.01 -1.08 -11.93
N ASP A 19 -6.70 -1.13 -10.80
CA ASP A 19 -6.55 -0.15 -9.73
C ASP A 19 -5.13 -0.11 -9.17
N ILE A 20 -4.55 -1.28 -8.92
CA ILE A 20 -3.16 -1.38 -8.41
C ILE A 20 -2.15 -0.99 -9.49
N ILE A 21 -2.38 -1.36 -10.76
CA ILE A 21 -1.56 -0.87 -11.89
C ILE A 21 -1.60 0.65 -11.92
N GLY A 22 -2.78 1.27 -11.86
CA GLY A 22 -2.94 2.73 -11.86
C GLY A 22 -2.22 3.40 -10.70
N PHE A 23 -2.31 2.85 -9.48
CA PHE A 23 -1.53 3.31 -8.34
C PHE A 23 -0.02 3.20 -8.59
N GLY A 24 0.42 2.05 -9.11
CA GLY A 24 1.83 1.78 -9.39
C GLY A 24 2.44 2.66 -10.48
N ILE A 25 1.66 3.00 -11.51
CA ILE A 25 2.08 3.87 -12.63
C ILE A 25 2.56 5.24 -12.15
N ILE A 26 1.94 5.81 -11.11
CA ILE A 26 2.23 7.15 -10.60
C ILE A 26 3.61 7.21 -9.95
N ILE A 27 4.02 6.15 -9.24
CA ILE A 27 5.19 6.14 -8.36
C ILE A 27 6.48 6.59 -9.07
N PRO A 28 6.85 6.06 -10.25
CA PRO A 28 8.08 6.46 -10.93
C PRO A 28 8.03 7.84 -11.60
N VAL A 29 6.83 8.35 -11.94
CA VAL A 29 6.68 9.56 -12.76
C VAL A 29 6.24 10.80 -11.98
N LEU A 30 5.67 10.65 -10.78
CA LEU A 30 5.21 11.77 -9.96
C LEU A 30 6.32 12.80 -9.64
N PRO A 31 7.54 12.39 -9.23
CA PRO A 31 8.62 13.36 -9.01
C PRO A 31 8.93 14.19 -10.24
N GLN A 32 9.01 13.57 -11.43
CA GLN A 32 9.29 14.26 -12.68
C GLN A 32 8.15 15.21 -13.08
N LEU A 33 6.90 14.83 -12.87
CA LEU A 33 5.75 15.72 -13.12
C LEU A 33 5.81 16.95 -12.21
N LEU A 34 6.14 16.79 -10.92
CA LEU A 34 6.30 17.89 -9.99
C LEU A 34 7.45 18.82 -10.42
N GLN A 35 8.60 18.26 -10.82
CA GLN A 35 9.73 19.04 -11.32
C GLN A 35 9.35 19.89 -12.54
N GLN A 36 8.60 19.32 -13.50
CA GLN A 36 8.12 20.05 -14.66
C GLN A 36 7.18 21.20 -14.29
N LEU A 37 6.21 20.95 -13.40
CA LEU A 37 5.24 21.97 -12.98
C LEU A 37 5.85 23.07 -12.13
N MET A 38 6.97 22.80 -11.45
CA MET A 38 7.71 23.77 -10.63
C MET A 38 8.93 24.37 -11.34
N HIS A 39 9.15 24.00 -12.61
CA HIS A 39 10.28 24.47 -13.40
C HIS A 39 11.65 24.20 -12.74
N VAL A 40 11.77 23.06 -12.03
CA VAL A 40 13.03 22.64 -11.40
C VAL A 40 13.97 22.10 -12.48
N THR A 41 15.13 22.74 -12.63
CA THR A 41 16.11 22.40 -13.68
C THR A 41 17.03 21.25 -13.27
N ASP A 42 17.45 21.21 -12.00
CA ASP A 42 18.23 20.09 -11.47
C ASP A 42 17.32 18.92 -11.10
N ARG A 43 17.35 17.87 -11.93
CA ARG A 43 16.55 16.66 -11.71
C ARG A 43 16.92 15.89 -10.43
N THR A 44 18.09 16.13 -9.86
CA THR A 44 18.51 15.49 -8.61
C THR A 44 18.09 16.27 -7.37
N ASP A 45 17.70 17.53 -7.54
CA ASP A 45 17.16 18.33 -6.43
C ASP A 45 15.70 17.97 -6.17
N ILE A 46 15.49 17.20 -5.11
CA ILE A 46 14.16 16.81 -4.64
C ILE A 46 13.61 17.77 -3.57
N SER A 47 14.42 18.69 -3.07
CA SER A 47 14.04 19.57 -1.95
C SER A 47 12.84 20.45 -2.32
N ALA A 48 12.86 21.01 -3.53
CA ALA A 48 11.80 21.87 -4.05
C ALA A 48 10.45 21.11 -4.19
N ILE A 49 10.48 19.86 -4.66
CA ILE A 49 9.27 19.07 -4.96
C ILE A 49 8.75 18.28 -3.74
N SER A 50 9.52 18.16 -2.68
CA SER A 50 9.17 17.32 -1.51
C SER A 50 7.93 17.82 -0.79
N LYS A 51 7.82 19.12 -0.53
CA LYS A 51 6.63 19.69 0.12
C LYS A 51 5.34 19.40 -0.66
N PRO A 52 5.23 19.73 -1.96
CA PRO A 52 4.06 19.34 -2.75
C PRO A 52 3.79 17.84 -2.74
N ALA A 53 4.81 17.00 -2.87
CA ALA A 53 4.65 15.54 -2.85
C ALA A 53 4.08 15.03 -1.52
N ILE A 54 4.59 15.56 -0.39
CA ILE A 54 4.07 15.25 0.95
C ILE A 54 2.60 15.65 1.05
N PHE A 55 2.25 16.87 0.64
CA PHE A 55 0.86 17.35 0.71
C PHE A 55 -0.08 16.56 -0.20
N LEU A 56 0.35 16.17 -1.41
CA LEU A 56 -0.44 15.34 -2.33
C LEU A 56 -0.73 13.96 -1.74
N THR A 57 0.26 13.35 -1.08
CA THR A 57 0.10 12.05 -0.43
C THR A 57 -0.78 12.16 0.81
N LEU A 58 -0.57 13.22 1.59
CA LEU A 58 -1.33 13.49 2.82
C LEU A 58 -2.82 13.72 2.50
N ILE A 59 -3.13 14.57 1.52
CA ILE A 59 -4.53 14.86 1.16
C ILE A 59 -5.25 13.61 0.65
N TYR A 60 -4.57 12.81 -0.19
CA TYR A 60 -5.11 11.53 -0.66
C TYR A 60 -5.40 10.59 0.53
N GLY A 61 -4.41 10.38 1.41
CA GLY A 61 -4.55 9.49 2.56
C GLY A 61 -5.61 9.96 3.55
N LEU A 62 -5.70 11.28 3.80
CA LEU A 62 -6.70 11.88 4.68
C LEU A 62 -8.12 11.69 4.12
N MET A 63 -8.31 11.99 2.83
CA MET A 63 -9.61 11.81 2.18
C MET A 63 -10.00 10.34 2.18
N GLN A 64 -9.08 9.43 1.84
CA GLN A 64 -9.34 8.00 1.87
C GLN A 64 -9.70 7.51 3.28
N PHE A 65 -8.98 7.96 4.32
CA PHE A 65 -9.27 7.59 5.70
C PHE A 65 -10.67 8.01 6.14
N ILE A 66 -11.09 9.22 5.77
CA ILE A 66 -12.42 9.75 6.11
C ILE A 66 -13.54 9.07 5.30
N PHE A 67 -13.33 8.92 3.99
CA PHE A 67 -14.39 8.51 3.07
C PHE A 67 -14.49 6.99 2.85
N ALA A 68 -13.43 6.21 3.09
CA ALA A 68 -13.49 4.75 2.90
C ALA A 68 -14.56 4.07 3.78
N PRO A 69 -14.72 4.39 5.08
CA PRO A 69 -15.81 3.85 5.89
C PRO A 69 -17.18 4.31 5.42
N ILE A 70 -17.29 5.57 4.93
CA ILE A 70 -18.55 6.12 4.40
C ILE A 70 -18.96 5.36 3.14
N LEU A 71 -18.04 5.19 2.19
CA LEU A 71 -18.29 4.44 0.97
C LEU A 71 -18.55 2.95 1.24
N GLY A 72 -17.90 2.37 2.25
CA GLY A 72 -18.22 1.04 2.74
C GLY A 72 -19.67 0.92 3.19
N SER A 73 -20.12 1.85 4.04
CA SER A 73 -21.52 1.92 4.51
C SER A 73 -22.51 2.21 3.37
N LEU A 74 -22.13 3.06 2.41
CA LEU A 74 -22.93 3.31 1.21
C LEU A 74 -23.06 2.04 0.36
N SER A 75 -22.00 1.24 0.25
CA SER A 75 -22.02 -0.03 -0.48
C SER A 75 -22.90 -1.09 0.22
N ASP A 76 -22.99 -1.06 1.54
CA ASP A 76 -23.92 -1.90 2.31
C ASP A 76 -25.39 -1.49 2.13
N ARG A 77 -25.66 -0.21 1.86
CA ARG A 77 -27.02 0.30 1.69
C ARG A 77 -27.50 0.27 0.25
N TYR A 78 -26.68 0.74 -0.70
CA TYR A 78 -27.10 0.93 -2.09
C TYR A 78 -26.71 -0.24 -3.00
N GLY A 79 -25.84 -1.14 -2.49
CA GLY A 79 -25.27 -2.25 -3.24
C GLY A 79 -23.78 -2.04 -3.56
N ARG A 80 -23.10 -3.12 -3.85
CA ARG A 80 -21.65 -3.10 -4.12
C ARG A 80 -21.32 -2.48 -5.48
N ARG A 81 -22.10 -2.84 -6.49
CA ARG A 81 -21.89 -2.42 -7.88
C ARG A 81 -21.88 -0.91 -8.07
N PRO A 82 -22.88 -0.12 -7.61
CA PRO A 82 -22.87 1.33 -7.81
C PRO A 82 -21.66 2.02 -7.18
N VAL A 83 -21.27 1.60 -5.97
CA VAL A 83 -20.13 2.19 -5.25
C VAL A 83 -18.80 1.82 -5.92
N LEU A 84 -18.66 0.59 -6.41
CA LEU A 84 -17.47 0.17 -7.15
C LEU A 84 -17.32 0.97 -8.45
N LEU A 85 -18.39 1.13 -9.24
CA LEU A 85 -18.37 1.92 -10.47
C LEU A 85 -18.08 3.39 -10.20
N PHE A 86 -18.63 3.96 -9.13
CA PHE A 86 -18.33 5.32 -8.69
C PHE A 86 -16.85 5.50 -8.36
N SER A 87 -16.25 4.53 -7.65
CA SER A 87 -14.82 4.56 -7.33
C SER A 87 -13.94 4.50 -8.59
N LEU A 88 -14.27 3.63 -9.54
CA LEU A 88 -13.54 3.52 -10.82
C LEU A 88 -13.61 4.81 -11.65
N LEU A 89 -14.79 5.44 -11.72
CA LEU A 89 -14.95 6.74 -12.38
C LEU A 89 -14.12 7.82 -11.67
N GLY A 90 -14.10 7.84 -10.34
CA GLY A 90 -13.29 8.78 -9.56
C GLY A 90 -11.80 8.63 -9.83
N PHE A 91 -11.28 7.41 -9.93
CA PHE A 91 -9.89 7.17 -10.33
C PHE A 91 -9.62 7.63 -11.77
N GLY A 92 -10.53 7.33 -12.69
CA GLY A 92 -10.42 7.82 -14.08
C GLY A 92 -10.32 9.33 -14.16
N LEU A 93 -11.15 10.05 -13.40
CA LEU A 93 -11.12 11.51 -13.30
C LEU A 93 -9.81 12.02 -12.68
N ASP A 94 -9.35 11.42 -11.59
CA ASP A 94 -8.07 11.79 -10.98
C ASP A 94 -6.92 11.68 -11.98
N TYR A 95 -6.82 10.57 -12.71
CA TYR A 95 -5.77 10.41 -13.72
C TYR A 95 -5.88 11.43 -14.86
N ILE A 96 -7.09 11.85 -15.25
CA ILE A 96 -7.28 12.94 -16.20
C ILE A 96 -6.74 14.26 -15.61
N PHE A 97 -7.06 14.57 -14.35
CA PHE A 97 -6.49 15.74 -13.67
C PHE A 97 -4.97 15.72 -13.64
N LEU A 98 -4.37 14.56 -13.32
CA LEU A 98 -2.91 14.39 -13.32
C LEU A 98 -2.31 14.56 -14.73
N ALA A 99 -2.97 14.03 -15.77
CA ALA A 99 -2.50 14.11 -17.15
C ALA A 99 -2.53 15.54 -17.69
N PHE A 100 -3.56 16.31 -17.38
CA PHE A 100 -3.77 17.65 -17.95
C PHE A 100 -3.50 18.79 -16.97
N ALA A 101 -3.00 18.50 -15.76
CA ALA A 101 -2.74 19.51 -14.75
C ALA A 101 -1.81 20.63 -15.26
N PRO A 102 -2.28 21.89 -15.30
CA PRO A 102 -1.44 23.04 -15.63
C PRO A 102 -0.66 23.56 -14.40
N SER A 103 -1.05 23.15 -13.21
CA SER A 103 -0.44 23.56 -11.94
C SER A 103 -0.61 22.51 -10.85
N ILE A 104 0.14 22.66 -9.77
CA ILE A 104 0.06 21.77 -8.60
C ILE A 104 -1.35 21.76 -7.96
N GLY A 105 -2.07 22.89 -8.01
CA GLY A 105 -3.44 22.96 -7.48
C GLY A 105 -4.39 21.94 -8.13
N TRP A 106 -4.24 21.68 -9.44
CA TRP A 106 -5.01 20.66 -10.14
C TRP A 106 -4.65 19.24 -9.71
N LEU A 107 -3.37 18.99 -9.38
CA LEU A 107 -2.95 17.71 -8.81
C LEU A 107 -3.60 17.48 -7.44
N PHE A 108 -3.70 18.53 -6.60
CA PHE A 108 -4.40 18.43 -5.32
C PHE A 108 -5.86 18.07 -5.49
N LEU A 109 -6.55 18.73 -6.43
CA LEU A 109 -7.96 18.44 -6.71
C LEU A 109 -8.15 16.98 -7.16
N GLY A 110 -7.30 16.48 -8.06
CA GLY A 110 -7.31 15.08 -8.47
C GLY A 110 -7.11 14.14 -7.29
N ARG A 111 -6.08 14.37 -6.46
CA ARG A 111 -5.82 13.55 -5.27
C ARG A 111 -6.96 13.57 -4.24
N MET A 112 -7.65 14.69 -4.09
CA MET A 112 -8.86 14.76 -3.26
C MET A 112 -9.97 13.87 -3.83
N ILE A 113 -10.26 13.97 -5.12
CA ILE A 113 -11.27 13.14 -5.79
C ILE A 113 -10.92 11.66 -5.62
N SER A 114 -9.69 11.28 -5.92
CA SER A 114 -9.20 9.91 -5.78
C SER A 114 -9.30 9.39 -4.34
N GLY A 115 -8.95 10.21 -3.35
CA GLY A 115 -9.10 9.85 -1.94
C GLY A 115 -10.56 9.67 -1.51
N ILE A 116 -11.45 10.58 -1.93
CA ILE A 116 -12.90 10.49 -1.67
C ILE A 116 -13.51 9.23 -2.30
N THR A 117 -13.09 8.88 -3.51
CA THR A 117 -13.62 7.73 -4.26
C THR A 117 -12.84 6.43 -4.01
N GLY A 118 -11.78 6.45 -3.20
CA GLY A 118 -10.80 5.40 -3.01
C GLY A 118 -11.26 4.15 -2.24
N ALA A 119 -12.53 3.71 -2.41
CA ALA A 119 -13.08 2.53 -1.76
C ALA A 119 -13.20 1.30 -2.68
N SER A 120 -12.58 1.32 -3.86
CA SER A 120 -12.70 0.22 -4.82
C SER A 120 -12.23 -1.11 -4.24
N ILE A 121 -11.09 -1.13 -3.56
CA ILE A 121 -10.51 -2.35 -2.97
C ILE A 121 -11.38 -2.90 -1.84
N THR A 122 -11.87 -2.04 -0.95
CA THR A 122 -12.75 -2.45 0.16
C THR A 122 -14.09 -2.96 -0.36
N THR A 123 -14.68 -2.27 -1.33
CA THR A 123 -15.93 -2.68 -1.98
C THR A 123 -15.75 -3.96 -2.81
N ALA A 124 -14.64 -4.11 -3.53
CA ALA A 124 -14.27 -5.32 -4.26
C ALA A 124 -14.10 -6.53 -3.32
N SER A 125 -13.47 -6.32 -2.16
CA SER A 125 -13.32 -7.36 -1.13
C SER A 125 -14.67 -7.76 -0.55
N ALA A 126 -15.56 -6.81 -0.28
CA ALA A 126 -16.93 -7.07 0.18
C ALA A 126 -17.74 -7.81 -0.90
N TYR A 127 -17.66 -7.37 -2.15
CA TYR A 127 -18.28 -8.07 -3.29
C TYR A 127 -17.80 -9.53 -3.39
N MET A 128 -16.48 -9.73 -3.29
CA MET A 128 -15.87 -11.05 -3.31
C MET A 128 -16.39 -11.93 -2.15
N ALA A 129 -16.59 -11.36 -0.97
CA ALA A 129 -17.16 -12.06 0.17
C ALA A 129 -18.60 -12.50 -0.11
N ASP A 130 -19.44 -11.61 -0.70
CA ASP A 130 -20.84 -11.87 -1.00
C ASP A 130 -21.04 -13.03 -1.99
N ILE A 131 -20.16 -13.16 -3.01
CA ILE A 131 -20.23 -14.22 -4.03
C ILE A 131 -19.53 -15.52 -3.64
N SER A 132 -18.82 -15.53 -2.49
CA SER A 132 -18.02 -16.66 -2.01
C SER A 132 -18.80 -17.51 -1.00
N ASN A 133 -18.56 -18.83 -1.05
CA ASN A 133 -18.98 -19.78 -0.03
C ASN A 133 -17.76 -20.32 0.73
N GLU A 134 -17.98 -21.12 1.78
CA GLU A 134 -16.89 -21.68 2.61
C GLU A 134 -15.83 -22.45 1.79
N LYS A 135 -16.22 -23.13 0.71
CA LYS A 135 -15.32 -23.95 -0.11
C LYS A 135 -14.39 -23.15 -1.01
N ASN A 136 -14.85 -21.99 -1.52
CA ASN A 136 -14.10 -21.18 -2.50
C ASN A 136 -13.61 -19.84 -1.97
N ARG A 137 -13.98 -19.45 -0.73
CA ARG A 137 -13.65 -18.14 -0.14
C ARG A 137 -12.15 -17.88 -0.11
N ALA A 138 -11.36 -18.85 0.35
CA ALA A 138 -9.91 -18.71 0.40
C ALA A 138 -9.29 -18.53 -1.00
N GLN A 139 -9.79 -19.29 -2.00
CA GLN A 139 -9.35 -19.16 -3.39
C GLN A 139 -9.69 -17.79 -3.98
N ASN A 140 -10.92 -17.30 -3.78
CA ASN A 140 -11.39 -16.02 -4.30
C ASN A 140 -10.64 -14.85 -3.71
N PHE A 141 -10.38 -14.84 -2.37
CA PHE A 141 -9.55 -13.83 -1.73
C PHE A 141 -8.08 -13.94 -2.16
N GLY A 142 -7.58 -15.14 -2.43
CA GLY A 142 -6.27 -15.36 -3.02
C GLY A 142 -6.10 -14.69 -4.39
N MET A 143 -7.17 -14.59 -5.18
CA MET A 143 -7.15 -13.85 -6.45
C MET A 143 -6.99 -12.34 -6.23
N ILE A 144 -7.61 -11.76 -5.19
CA ILE A 144 -7.37 -10.35 -4.84
C ILE A 144 -5.88 -10.15 -4.53
N GLY A 145 -5.29 -11.02 -3.72
CA GLY A 145 -3.84 -10.96 -3.42
C GLY A 145 -2.97 -11.10 -4.67
N ALA A 146 -3.34 -11.98 -5.61
CA ALA A 146 -2.64 -12.13 -6.88
C ALA A 146 -2.76 -10.86 -7.76
N ALA A 147 -3.93 -10.20 -7.78
CA ALA A 147 -4.12 -8.94 -8.48
C ALA A 147 -3.23 -7.83 -7.90
N PHE A 148 -3.10 -7.76 -6.57
CA PHE A 148 -2.16 -6.86 -5.91
C PHE A 148 -0.71 -7.13 -6.35
N GLY A 149 -0.26 -8.38 -6.25
CA GLY A 149 1.11 -8.77 -6.63
C GLY A 149 1.43 -8.42 -8.08
N LEU A 150 0.57 -8.81 -9.01
CA LEU A 150 0.74 -8.52 -10.44
C LEU A 150 0.66 -7.02 -10.73
N GLY A 151 -0.26 -6.29 -10.10
CA GLY A 151 -0.42 -4.86 -10.28
C GLY A 151 0.82 -4.07 -9.80
N PHE A 152 1.43 -4.48 -8.68
CA PHE A 152 2.67 -3.90 -8.19
C PHE A 152 3.91 -4.22 -9.05
N ILE A 153 3.87 -5.27 -9.85
CA ILE A 153 4.91 -5.56 -10.86
C ILE A 153 4.68 -4.71 -12.11
N ILE A 154 3.47 -4.79 -12.66
CA ILE A 154 3.11 -4.21 -13.96
C ILE A 154 3.03 -2.68 -13.87
N GLY A 155 2.41 -2.14 -12.81
CA GLY A 155 2.15 -0.72 -12.67
C GLY A 155 3.40 0.15 -12.73
N PRO A 156 4.37 0.00 -11.82
CA PRO A 156 5.59 0.79 -11.85
C PRO A 156 6.43 0.56 -13.11
N MET A 157 6.45 -0.66 -13.64
CA MET A 157 7.15 -0.96 -14.89
C MET A 157 6.53 -0.19 -16.06
N LEU A 158 5.20 -0.22 -16.23
CA LEU A 158 4.51 0.56 -17.23
C LEU A 158 4.70 2.06 -17.03
N GLY A 159 4.58 2.53 -15.78
CA GLY A 159 4.80 3.93 -15.45
C GLY A 159 6.19 4.41 -15.81
N GLY A 160 7.21 3.62 -15.52
CA GLY A 160 8.59 3.92 -15.88
C GLY A 160 8.83 3.93 -17.38
N LEU A 161 8.36 2.92 -18.11
CA LEU A 161 8.54 2.81 -19.56
C LEU A 161 7.77 3.92 -20.32
N LEU A 162 6.52 4.15 -19.97
CA LEU A 162 5.69 5.19 -20.57
C LEU A 162 6.17 6.59 -20.20
N GLY A 163 6.76 6.75 -19.00
CA GLY A 163 7.34 8.01 -18.53
C GLY A 163 8.52 8.51 -19.38
N GLU A 164 9.26 7.61 -20.02
CA GLU A 164 10.33 7.95 -20.96
C GLU A 164 9.76 8.55 -22.28
N LEU A 165 8.55 8.15 -22.67
CA LEU A 165 7.87 8.70 -23.84
C LEU A 165 7.25 10.07 -23.56
N GLY A 166 6.99 10.38 -22.30
CA GLY A 166 6.46 11.65 -21.83
C GLY A 166 5.83 11.54 -20.46
N THR A 167 6.09 12.51 -19.59
CA THR A 167 5.71 12.48 -18.17
C THR A 167 4.20 12.35 -17.96
N ARG A 168 3.38 12.77 -18.92
CA ARG A 168 1.91 12.74 -18.84
C ARG A 168 1.27 11.49 -19.43
N ILE A 169 2.00 10.76 -20.29
CA ILE A 169 1.50 9.54 -20.97
C ILE A 169 1.07 8.45 -20.00
N PRO A 170 1.81 8.15 -18.91
CA PRO A 170 1.39 7.15 -17.95
C PRO A 170 0.01 7.43 -17.33
N PHE A 171 -0.28 8.70 -17.04
CA PHE A 171 -1.59 9.09 -16.47
C PHE A 171 -2.73 8.95 -17.47
N LEU A 172 -2.50 9.26 -18.77
CA LEU A 172 -3.49 9.05 -19.83
C LEU A 172 -3.81 7.56 -19.98
N VAL A 173 -2.80 6.70 -19.94
CA VAL A 173 -3.00 5.26 -20.01
C VAL A 173 -3.76 4.76 -18.79
N ALA A 174 -3.41 5.23 -17.58
CA ALA A 174 -4.12 4.88 -16.34
C ALA A 174 -5.59 5.35 -16.38
N ALA A 175 -5.85 6.57 -16.88
CA ALA A 175 -7.21 7.09 -17.07
C ALA A 175 -8.01 6.21 -18.03
N GLY A 176 -7.42 5.87 -19.19
CA GLY A 176 -8.05 4.99 -20.17
C GLY A 176 -8.40 3.62 -19.58
N LEU A 177 -7.46 2.99 -18.87
CA LEU A 177 -7.68 1.70 -18.21
C LEU A 177 -8.81 1.77 -17.17
N ALA A 178 -8.80 2.79 -16.31
CA ALA A 178 -9.83 2.95 -15.27
C ALA A 178 -11.22 3.20 -15.88
N LEU A 179 -11.33 4.06 -16.88
CA LEU A 179 -12.60 4.37 -17.56
C LEU A 179 -13.13 3.17 -18.36
N VAL A 180 -12.26 2.45 -19.08
CA VAL A 180 -12.63 1.22 -19.79
C VAL A 180 -13.11 0.16 -18.79
N ASN A 181 -12.44 0.02 -17.64
CA ASN A 181 -12.85 -0.90 -16.59
C ASN A 181 -14.22 -0.49 -15.97
N ALA A 182 -14.45 0.81 -15.75
CA ALA A 182 -15.74 1.33 -15.30
C ALA A 182 -16.86 1.01 -16.30
N LEU A 183 -16.59 1.27 -17.60
CA LEU A 183 -17.54 0.98 -18.67
C LEU A 183 -17.82 -0.53 -18.78
N TYR A 184 -16.79 -1.36 -18.74
CA TYR A 184 -16.95 -2.81 -18.74
C TYR A 184 -17.78 -3.28 -17.53
N GLY A 185 -17.49 -2.75 -16.33
CA GLY A 185 -18.25 -3.05 -15.13
C GLY A 185 -19.71 -2.61 -15.21
N TYR A 186 -19.97 -1.48 -15.86
CA TYR A 186 -21.33 -1.01 -16.06
C TYR A 186 -22.20 -2.02 -16.84
N PHE A 187 -21.64 -2.67 -17.85
CA PHE A 187 -22.39 -3.63 -18.68
C PHE A 187 -22.35 -5.07 -18.13
N VAL A 188 -21.29 -5.47 -17.45
CA VAL A 188 -21.02 -6.90 -17.16
C VAL A 188 -21.17 -7.22 -15.68
N LEU A 189 -20.93 -6.29 -14.75
CA LEU A 189 -20.94 -6.59 -13.32
C LEU A 189 -22.38 -6.65 -12.79
N PRO A 190 -22.87 -7.81 -12.30
CA PRO A 190 -24.14 -7.89 -11.59
C PRO A 190 -24.02 -7.28 -10.19
N GLU A 191 -25.16 -7.00 -9.54
CA GLU A 191 -25.15 -6.68 -8.12
C GLU A 191 -24.94 -7.95 -7.29
N SER A 192 -24.09 -7.87 -6.24
CA SER A 192 -23.82 -9.01 -5.37
C SER A 192 -24.64 -9.01 -4.09
N LEU A 193 -25.11 -7.82 -3.66
CA LEU A 193 -25.83 -7.64 -2.40
C LEU A 193 -27.34 -7.56 -2.66
N ASP A 194 -28.06 -8.61 -2.31
CA ASP A 194 -29.51 -8.65 -2.40
C ASP A 194 -30.19 -7.57 -1.54
N MET A 195 -31.35 -7.10 -1.98
CA MET A 195 -32.10 -6.02 -1.30
C MET A 195 -32.39 -6.36 0.17
N GLU A 196 -32.66 -7.62 0.47
CA GLU A 196 -32.99 -8.10 1.84
C GLU A 196 -31.78 -8.03 2.79
N HIS A 197 -30.56 -8.10 2.27
CA HIS A 197 -29.33 -8.06 3.06
C HIS A 197 -28.74 -6.65 3.20
N ARG A 198 -29.37 -5.63 2.61
CA ARG A 198 -28.93 -4.25 2.71
C ARG A 198 -29.15 -3.68 4.11
N ARG A 199 -28.19 -2.90 4.59
CA ARG A 199 -28.19 -2.33 5.95
C ARG A 199 -28.33 -0.82 5.91
N ALA A 200 -28.94 -0.25 6.97
CA ALA A 200 -28.93 1.20 7.18
C ALA A 200 -27.48 1.69 7.45
N ILE A 201 -27.21 2.94 7.04
CA ILE A 201 -25.91 3.57 7.27
C ILE A 201 -25.70 3.77 8.78
N ASP A 202 -24.58 3.26 9.30
CA ASP A 202 -24.19 3.43 10.71
C ASP A 202 -22.77 4.02 10.78
N PHE A 203 -22.68 5.34 10.81
CA PHE A 203 -21.40 6.06 10.89
C PHE A 203 -20.67 5.85 12.23
N LYS A 204 -21.38 5.43 13.31
CA LYS A 204 -20.75 5.22 14.63
C LYS A 204 -19.87 3.98 14.66
N LYS A 205 -20.17 2.97 13.84
CA LYS A 205 -19.38 1.75 13.73
C LYS A 205 -18.13 1.90 12.86
N ALA A 206 -18.02 2.99 12.12
CA ALA A 206 -16.94 3.22 11.16
C ALA A 206 -15.68 3.87 11.76
N ASN A 207 -15.54 3.93 13.10
CA ASN A 207 -14.37 4.55 13.74
C ASN A 207 -13.27 3.51 14.04
N PRO A 208 -12.18 3.47 13.24
CA PRO A 208 -11.11 2.49 13.40
C PRO A 208 -10.34 2.64 14.72
N ILE A 209 -10.29 3.84 15.29
CA ILE A 209 -9.60 4.10 16.57
C ILE A 209 -10.36 3.46 17.73
N SER A 210 -11.70 3.57 17.73
CA SER A 210 -12.51 2.95 18.79
C SER A 210 -12.41 1.43 18.77
N SER A 211 -12.28 0.83 17.60
CA SER A 211 -12.11 -0.61 17.43
C SER A 211 -10.77 -1.10 17.99
N LEU A 212 -9.67 -0.36 17.77
CA LEU A 212 -8.36 -0.67 18.35
C LEU A 212 -8.37 -0.62 19.88
N LEU A 213 -9.10 0.33 20.47
CA LEU A 213 -9.18 0.50 21.92
C LEU A 213 -9.87 -0.68 22.63
N LYS A 214 -10.71 -1.45 21.95
CA LYS A 214 -11.34 -2.65 22.50
C LYS A 214 -10.34 -3.77 22.81
N PHE A 215 -9.21 -3.82 22.09
CA PHE A 215 -8.16 -4.81 22.32
C PHE A 215 -7.28 -4.51 23.52
N LYS A 216 -7.55 -3.43 24.31
CA LYS A 216 -6.90 -3.17 25.60
C LYS A 216 -7.03 -4.35 26.60
N LYS A 217 -8.08 -5.15 26.45
CA LYS A 217 -8.27 -6.36 27.26
C LYS A 217 -7.27 -7.49 26.96
N TYR A 218 -6.52 -7.38 25.83
CA TYR A 218 -5.49 -8.33 25.44
C TYR A 218 -4.12 -7.62 25.32
N PRO A 219 -3.34 -7.50 26.42
CA PRO A 219 -2.07 -6.74 26.42
C PRO A 219 -1.06 -7.25 25.38
N ALA A 220 -0.95 -8.59 25.22
CA ALA A 220 -0.07 -9.19 24.21
C ALA A 220 -0.47 -8.77 22.80
N VAL A 221 -1.78 -8.75 22.48
CA VAL A 221 -2.31 -8.32 21.19
C VAL A 221 -1.95 -6.86 20.92
N LEU A 222 -2.11 -5.96 21.90
CA LEU A 222 -1.74 -4.55 21.74
C LEU A 222 -0.26 -4.36 21.45
N GLY A 223 0.61 -5.08 22.16
CA GLY A 223 2.05 -5.03 21.94
C GLY A 223 2.44 -5.51 20.53
N LEU A 224 1.84 -6.61 20.06
CA LEU A 224 2.06 -7.11 18.71
C LEU A 224 1.46 -6.18 17.64
N ILE A 225 0.31 -5.55 17.88
CA ILE A 225 -0.27 -4.53 16.99
C ILE A 225 0.66 -3.31 16.91
N PHE A 226 1.27 -2.88 18.03
CA PHE A 226 2.23 -1.79 18.02
C PHE A 226 3.51 -2.15 17.23
N SER A 227 4.00 -3.39 17.38
CA SER A 227 5.07 -3.92 16.55
C SER A 227 4.72 -3.87 15.04
N LEU A 228 3.50 -4.27 14.67
CA LEU A 228 3.02 -4.22 13.30
C LEU A 228 2.88 -2.78 12.77
N LEU A 229 2.45 -1.84 13.61
CA LEU A 229 2.43 -0.41 13.29
C LEU A 229 3.80 0.10 12.86
N LEU A 230 4.85 -0.25 13.61
CA LEU A 230 6.22 0.14 13.29
C LEU A 230 6.69 -0.45 11.96
N ILE A 231 6.32 -1.70 11.65
CA ILE A 231 6.57 -2.32 10.34
C ILE A 231 5.87 -1.53 9.23
N TYR A 232 4.60 -1.17 9.39
CA TYR A 232 3.86 -0.39 8.39
C TYR A 232 4.47 0.99 8.17
N ILE A 233 4.85 1.70 9.24
CA ILE A 233 5.54 2.99 9.13
C ILE A 233 6.88 2.83 8.41
N SER A 234 7.66 1.83 8.80
CA SER A 234 8.96 1.53 8.17
C SER A 234 8.84 1.22 6.68
N ALA A 235 7.78 0.51 6.26
CA ALA A 235 7.55 0.17 4.85
C ALA A 235 7.43 1.42 3.96
N HIS A 236 6.98 2.56 4.48
CA HIS A 236 6.92 3.82 3.74
C HIS A 236 8.30 4.36 3.33
N ALA A 237 9.40 3.92 3.97
CA ALA A 237 10.76 4.24 3.52
C ALA A 237 11.04 3.76 2.09
N VAL A 238 10.34 2.68 1.66
CA VAL A 238 10.39 2.19 0.27
C VAL A 238 9.14 2.58 -0.49
N GLN A 239 7.95 2.33 0.02
CA GLN A 239 6.70 2.51 -0.72
C GLN A 239 6.46 3.94 -1.22
N SER A 240 6.78 4.95 -0.42
CA SER A 240 6.55 6.36 -0.75
C SER A 240 7.81 7.15 -1.08
N ASN A 241 8.96 6.72 -0.58
CA ASN A 241 10.20 7.49 -0.67
C ASN A 241 11.19 6.93 -1.71
N TRP A 242 10.98 5.72 -2.24
CA TRP A 242 11.92 5.05 -3.15
C TRP A 242 12.34 5.91 -4.33
N SER A 243 11.38 6.51 -5.03
CA SER A 243 11.64 7.37 -6.19
C SER A 243 12.46 8.60 -5.80
N PHE A 244 12.06 9.29 -4.74
CA PHE A 244 12.75 10.50 -4.27
C PHE A 244 14.18 10.22 -3.86
N ALA A 245 14.41 9.20 -3.05
CA ALA A 245 15.74 8.83 -2.59
C ALA A 245 16.67 8.42 -3.74
N ASN A 246 16.19 7.60 -4.68
CA ASN A 246 17.01 7.10 -5.79
C ASN A 246 17.26 8.16 -6.88
N ILE A 247 16.33 9.09 -7.11
CA ILE A 247 16.56 10.25 -7.97
C ILE A 247 17.64 11.12 -7.36
N ASN A 248 17.54 11.47 -6.07
CA ASN A 248 18.53 12.31 -5.43
C ASN A 248 19.91 11.66 -5.35
N LYS A 249 19.96 10.37 -4.98
CA LYS A 249 21.21 9.65 -4.70
C LYS A 249 21.96 9.23 -5.97
N PHE A 250 21.22 8.78 -7.00
CA PHE A 250 21.78 8.13 -8.18
C PHE A 250 21.33 8.76 -9.51
N GLY A 251 20.46 9.78 -9.49
CA GLY A 251 19.91 10.38 -10.71
C GLY A 251 19.06 9.42 -11.54
N TRP A 252 18.37 8.47 -10.91
CA TRP A 252 17.60 7.46 -11.62
C TRP A 252 16.47 8.07 -12.45
N SER A 253 16.35 7.58 -13.69
CA SER A 253 15.20 7.91 -14.56
C SER A 253 13.93 7.16 -14.10
N PRO A 254 12.74 7.61 -14.53
CA PRO A 254 11.49 6.89 -14.28
C PRO A 254 11.54 5.42 -14.69
N LYS A 255 12.22 5.10 -15.80
CA LYS A 255 12.44 3.74 -16.28
C LYS A 255 13.21 2.89 -15.26
N MET A 256 14.32 3.41 -14.72
CA MET A 256 15.12 2.68 -13.73
C MET A 256 14.34 2.46 -12.44
N ILE A 257 13.57 3.46 -11.99
CA ILE A 257 12.67 3.33 -10.84
C ILE A 257 11.60 2.26 -11.12
N GLY A 258 10.97 2.31 -12.30
CA GLY A 258 9.96 1.32 -12.70
C GLY A 258 10.49 -0.09 -12.71
N ILE A 259 11.69 -0.32 -13.28
CA ILE A 259 12.36 -1.62 -13.31
C ILE A 259 12.66 -2.11 -11.88
N SER A 260 13.22 -1.24 -11.03
CA SER A 260 13.55 -1.62 -9.65
C SER A 260 12.32 -2.01 -8.84
N LEU A 261 11.20 -1.30 -8.99
CA LEU A 261 9.94 -1.64 -8.33
C LEU A 261 9.29 -2.91 -8.91
N ALA A 262 9.46 -3.18 -10.20
CA ALA A 262 9.05 -4.45 -10.79
C ALA A 262 9.84 -5.63 -10.19
N VAL A 263 11.15 -5.46 -9.98
CA VAL A 263 12.00 -6.46 -9.28
C VAL A 263 11.50 -6.67 -7.84
N VAL A 264 11.17 -5.59 -7.11
CA VAL A 264 10.52 -5.70 -5.78
C VAL A 264 9.25 -6.54 -5.87
N GLY A 265 8.37 -6.23 -6.82
CA GLY A 265 7.11 -6.96 -7.01
C GLY A 265 7.32 -8.45 -7.25
N VAL A 266 8.28 -8.82 -8.12
CA VAL A 266 8.64 -10.23 -8.38
C VAL A 266 9.18 -10.90 -7.12
N LEU A 267 10.14 -10.29 -6.43
CA LEU A 267 10.74 -10.86 -5.22
C LEU A 267 9.70 -11.02 -4.10
N VAL A 268 8.86 -10.02 -3.87
CA VAL A 268 7.77 -10.08 -2.86
C VAL A 268 6.79 -11.20 -3.22
N SER A 269 6.42 -11.35 -4.50
CA SER A 269 5.52 -12.40 -4.96
C SER A 269 6.12 -13.79 -4.75
N LEU A 270 7.42 -13.98 -5.01
CA LEU A 270 8.13 -15.23 -4.74
C LEU A 270 8.20 -15.53 -3.23
N VAL A 271 8.50 -14.52 -2.41
CA VAL A 271 8.58 -14.68 -0.96
C VAL A 271 7.22 -15.02 -0.37
N GLN A 272 6.18 -14.23 -0.67
CA GLN A 272 4.85 -14.43 -0.09
C GLN A 272 4.08 -15.60 -0.71
N GLY A 273 4.29 -15.87 -2.00
CA GLY A 273 3.61 -16.95 -2.71
C GLY A 273 4.21 -18.34 -2.49
N LEU A 274 5.54 -18.42 -2.42
CA LEU A 274 6.27 -19.69 -2.36
C LEU A 274 7.05 -19.86 -1.06
N LEU A 275 7.91 -18.91 -0.70
CA LEU A 275 8.86 -19.07 0.40
C LEU A 275 8.17 -19.21 1.76
N ILE A 276 7.14 -18.41 2.03
CA ILE A 276 6.36 -18.48 3.28
C ILE A 276 5.79 -19.89 3.51
N ARG A 277 5.32 -20.56 2.46
CA ARG A 277 4.72 -21.90 2.57
C ARG A 277 5.73 -22.97 3.01
N VAL A 278 7.01 -22.73 2.77
CA VAL A 278 8.10 -23.64 3.12
C VAL A 278 8.75 -23.24 4.45
N VAL A 279 8.95 -21.94 4.66
CA VAL A 279 9.70 -21.41 5.80
C VAL A 279 8.87 -21.38 7.07
N ASN A 280 7.62 -20.86 7.01
CA ASN A 280 6.79 -20.75 8.22
C ASN A 280 6.46 -22.10 8.89
N PRO A 281 6.13 -23.20 8.18
CA PRO A 281 5.89 -24.48 8.83
C PRO A 281 7.14 -25.06 9.51
N ARG A 282 8.35 -24.73 9.01
CA ARG A 282 9.62 -25.24 9.57
C ARG A 282 10.16 -24.40 10.73
N LEU A 283 10.04 -23.09 10.65
CA LEU A 283 10.56 -22.17 11.66
C LEU A 283 9.55 -21.84 12.78
N GLY A 284 8.25 -21.96 12.46
CA GLY A 284 7.19 -21.41 13.29
C GLY A 284 7.04 -19.89 13.11
N ASN A 285 5.89 -19.36 13.57
CA ASN A 285 5.57 -17.94 13.37
C ASN A 285 6.52 -17.01 14.14
N GLU A 286 6.88 -17.33 15.37
CA GLU A 286 7.75 -16.48 16.20
C GLU A 286 9.13 -16.26 15.57
N LYS A 287 9.81 -17.35 15.17
CA LYS A 287 11.13 -17.24 14.52
C LYS A 287 11.04 -16.55 13.15
N SER A 288 9.94 -16.79 12.39
CA SER A 288 9.69 -16.11 11.12
C SER A 288 9.53 -14.60 11.30
N VAL A 289 8.90 -14.15 12.40
CA VAL A 289 8.82 -12.72 12.74
C VAL A 289 10.22 -12.15 12.99
N TYR A 290 11.03 -12.77 13.87
CA TYR A 290 12.34 -12.23 14.21
C TYR A 290 13.30 -12.20 13.03
N ILE A 291 13.40 -13.31 12.30
CA ILE A 291 14.27 -13.42 11.12
C ILE A 291 13.81 -12.44 10.03
N GLY A 292 12.50 -12.37 9.79
CA GLY A 292 11.96 -11.48 8.77
C GLY A 292 12.19 -10.01 9.10
N ILE A 293 11.94 -9.58 10.33
CA ILE A 293 12.21 -8.19 10.75
C ILE A 293 13.71 -7.87 10.69
N ALA A 294 14.58 -8.80 11.10
CA ALA A 294 16.02 -8.62 11.02
C ALA A 294 16.50 -8.45 9.55
N LEU A 295 15.97 -9.25 8.62
CA LEU A 295 16.26 -9.14 7.20
C LEU A 295 15.75 -7.82 6.61
N TYR A 296 14.55 -7.36 7.02
CA TYR A 296 14.03 -6.04 6.65
C TYR A 296 14.95 -4.92 7.14
N ALA A 297 15.33 -4.95 8.43
CA ALA A 297 16.23 -3.95 9.01
C ALA A 297 17.59 -3.94 8.30
N LEU A 298 18.14 -5.12 8.00
CA LEU A 298 19.37 -5.26 7.23
C LEU A 298 19.23 -4.64 5.84
N GLY A 299 18.18 -4.99 5.10
CA GLY A 299 17.95 -4.45 3.75
C GLY A 299 17.84 -2.93 3.75
N LEU A 300 17.07 -2.35 4.69
CA LEU A 300 16.93 -0.90 4.84
C LEU A 300 18.25 -0.22 5.22
N THR A 301 19.03 -0.82 6.13
CA THR A 301 20.36 -0.33 6.49
C THR A 301 21.28 -0.32 5.27
N LEU A 302 21.31 -1.40 4.49
CA LEU A 302 22.10 -1.49 3.27
C LEU A 302 21.66 -0.45 2.22
N PHE A 303 20.36 -0.18 2.05
CA PHE A 303 19.89 0.91 1.18
C PHE A 303 20.39 2.28 1.64
N ALA A 304 20.42 2.54 2.96
CA ALA A 304 20.89 3.80 3.49
C ALA A 304 22.33 4.09 3.10
N PHE A 305 23.21 3.08 3.15
CA PHE A 305 24.63 3.20 2.88
C PHE A 305 25.06 2.82 1.46
N ALA A 306 24.12 2.45 0.58
CA ALA A 306 24.44 2.17 -0.82
C ALA A 306 25.10 3.38 -1.50
N THR A 307 26.22 3.18 -2.17
CA THR A 307 26.96 4.23 -2.88
C THR A 307 26.79 4.17 -4.39
N GLN A 308 26.32 3.04 -4.91
CA GLN A 308 26.10 2.82 -6.34
C GLN A 308 24.70 2.24 -6.59
N GLY A 309 24.08 2.61 -7.73
CA GLY A 309 22.71 2.21 -8.05
C GLY A 309 22.47 0.70 -8.13
N TRP A 310 23.46 -0.08 -8.64
CA TRP A 310 23.34 -1.54 -8.71
C TRP A 310 23.22 -2.21 -7.33
N MET A 311 23.80 -1.58 -6.28
CA MET A 311 23.71 -2.09 -4.91
C MET A 311 22.26 -2.12 -4.42
N MET A 312 21.43 -1.17 -4.88
CA MET A 312 20.01 -1.15 -4.54
C MET A 312 19.32 -2.43 -4.98
N PHE A 313 19.61 -2.95 -6.17
CA PHE A 313 19.06 -4.22 -6.66
C PHE A 313 19.50 -5.43 -5.82
N LEU A 314 20.77 -5.49 -5.47
CA LEU A 314 21.30 -6.56 -4.62
C LEU A 314 20.64 -6.55 -3.23
N PHE A 315 20.49 -5.36 -2.66
CA PHE A 315 19.96 -5.19 -1.32
C PHE A 315 18.42 -5.34 -1.25
N LEU A 316 17.74 -5.39 -2.40
CA LEU A 316 16.33 -5.83 -2.46
C LEU A 316 16.16 -7.28 -1.98
N VAL A 317 17.16 -8.13 -2.12
CA VAL A 317 17.05 -9.54 -1.71
C VAL A 317 16.78 -9.67 -0.21
N PRO A 318 17.64 -9.20 0.71
CA PRO A 318 17.36 -9.26 2.14
C PRO A 318 16.08 -8.46 2.52
N TYR A 319 15.85 -7.30 1.90
CA TYR A 319 14.65 -6.52 2.13
C TYR A 319 13.38 -7.31 1.81
N CYS A 320 13.26 -7.91 0.63
CA CYS A 320 12.08 -8.67 0.23
C CYS A 320 11.91 -9.98 1.00
N LEU A 321 13.03 -10.67 1.36
CA LEU A 321 13.00 -11.84 2.24
C LEU A 321 12.40 -11.51 3.61
N GLY A 322 12.59 -10.28 4.10
CA GLY A 322 11.94 -9.79 5.31
C GLY A 322 10.42 -9.84 5.27
N GLY A 323 9.81 -9.89 4.08
CA GLY A 323 8.37 -9.99 3.85
C GLY A 323 7.67 -11.20 4.49
N ILE A 324 8.44 -12.19 5.01
CA ILE A 324 7.87 -13.30 5.79
C ILE A 324 7.33 -12.84 7.16
N SER A 325 7.82 -11.72 7.71
CA SER A 325 7.48 -11.25 9.06
C SER A 325 6.03 -10.79 9.19
N GLY A 326 5.50 -10.07 8.19
CA GLY A 326 4.15 -9.49 8.26
C GLY A 326 3.05 -10.53 8.44
N PRO A 327 2.90 -11.51 7.55
CA PRO A 327 1.92 -12.60 7.69
C PRO A 327 2.12 -13.43 8.95
N ALA A 328 3.38 -13.70 9.37
CA ALA A 328 3.66 -14.43 10.60
C ALA A 328 3.21 -13.66 11.85
N LEU A 329 3.45 -12.34 11.89
CA LEU A 329 3.00 -11.48 12.99
C LEU A 329 1.47 -11.36 13.03
N GLN A 330 0.81 -11.21 11.87
CA GLN A 330 -0.65 -11.22 11.80
C GLN A 330 -1.26 -12.55 12.25
N ALA A 331 -0.62 -13.68 11.93
CA ALA A 331 -1.04 -15.00 12.42
C ALA A 331 -0.94 -15.09 13.95
N LEU A 332 0.15 -14.59 14.55
CA LEU A 332 0.31 -14.52 16.00
C LEU A 332 -0.76 -13.64 16.66
N ILE A 333 -0.98 -12.43 16.14
CA ILE A 333 -2.03 -11.52 16.63
C ILE A 333 -3.40 -12.20 16.55
N SER A 334 -3.71 -12.84 15.44
CA SER A 334 -4.99 -13.51 15.21
C SER A 334 -5.19 -14.72 16.16
N ALA A 335 -4.13 -15.45 16.50
CA ALA A 335 -4.20 -16.59 17.42
C ALA A 335 -4.58 -16.20 18.86
N HIS A 336 -4.33 -14.95 19.26
CA HIS A 336 -4.64 -14.43 20.59
C HIS A 336 -6.01 -13.77 20.71
N VAL A 337 -6.80 -13.75 19.63
CA VAL A 337 -8.13 -13.14 19.61
C VAL A 337 -9.20 -14.19 19.31
N PRO A 338 -10.30 -14.24 20.08
CA PRO A 338 -11.39 -15.18 19.84
C PRO A 338 -11.98 -15.09 18.44
N LYS A 339 -12.51 -16.23 17.92
CA LYS A 339 -13.05 -16.33 16.56
C LYS A 339 -14.17 -15.31 16.25
N ASN A 340 -14.99 -14.98 17.23
CA ASN A 340 -16.09 -14.01 17.10
C ASN A 340 -15.62 -12.54 17.03
N GLU A 341 -14.36 -12.24 17.37
CA GLU A 341 -13.77 -10.90 17.32
C GLU A 341 -12.79 -10.72 16.15
N GLN A 342 -12.54 -11.76 15.33
CA GLN A 342 -11.58 -11.73 14.21
C GLN A 342 -11.93 -10.68 13.14
N GLY A 343 -13.20 -10.50 12.84
CA GLY A 343 -13.65 -9.46 11.89
C GLY A 343 -13.31 -8.05 12.36
N GLU A 344 -13.51 -7.78 13.66
CA GLU A 344 -13.15 -6.50 14.27
C GLU A 344 -11.64 -6.28 14.31
N LEU A 345 -10.87 -7.34 14.58
CA LEU A 345 -9.42 -7.31 14.53
C LEU A 345 -8.94 -6.91 13.13
N GLN A 346 -9.40 -7.59 12.09
CA GLN A 346 -8.98 -7.31 10.70
C GLN A 346 -9.36 -5.87 10.28
N GLY A 347 -10.55 -5.40 10.66
CA GLY A 347 -10.96 -4.01 10.44
C GLY A 347 -10.04 -3.02 11.16
N SER A 348 -9.63 -3.33 12.40
CA SER A 348 -8.70 -2.50 13.18
C SER A 348 -7.29 -2.46 12.57
N LEU A 349 -6.78 -3.60 12.09
CA LEU A 349 -5.47 -3.66 11.42
C LEU A 349 -5.47 -2.90 10.09
N THR A 350 -6.57 -2.97 9.33
CA THR A 350 -6.74 -2.18 8.10
C THR A 350 -6.79 -0.68 8.40
N GLY A 351 -7.54 -0.28 9.44
CA GLY A 351 -7.58 1.11 9.90
C GLY A 351 -6.20 1.62 10.37
N LEU A 352 -5.43 0.78 11.05
CA LEU A 352 -4.06 1.08 11.47
C LEU A 352 -3.16 1.32 10.25
N GLN A 353 -3.23 0.45 9.25
CA GLN A 353 -2.49 0.61 7.99
C GLN A 353 -2.87 1.91 7.28
N SER A 354 -4.16 2.24 7.23
CA SER A 354 -4.65 3.50 6.62
C SER A 354 -4.09 4.73 7.35
N LEU A 355 -4.00 4.70 8.68
CA LEU A 355 -3.36 5.78 9.45
C LEU A 355 -1.88 5.97 9.06
N THR A 356 -1.15 4.88 8.83
CA THR A 356 0.26 4.99 8.45
C THR A 356 0.45 5.61 7.06
N THR A 357 -0.53 5.53 6.17
CA THR A 357 -0.48 6.19 4.85
C THR A 357 -0.57 7.71 4.93
N ILE A 358 -1.07 8.26 6.04
CA ILE A 358 -1.12 9.71 6.29
C ILE A 358 0.25 10.21 6.76
N PHE A 359 0.84 9.56 7.77
CA PHE A 359 2.07 10.04 8.43
C PHE A 359 3.35 9.49 7.79
N GLY A 360 3.32 8.23 7.33
CA GLY A 360 4.50 7.53 6.82
C GLY A 360 5.17 8.24 5.64
N PRO A 361 4.45 8.58 4.56
CA PRO A 361 5.03 9.30 3.44
C PRO A 361 5.61 10.66 3.84
N SER A 362 4.87 11.43 4.65
CA SER A 362 5.29 12.75 5.11
C SER A 362 6.60 12.70 5.87
N MET A 363 6.73 11.72 6.76
CA MET A 363 7.94 11.51 7.55
C MET A 363 9.12 11.06 6.67
N MET A 364 8.92 10.08 5.80
CA MET A 364 10.02 9.50 5.01
C MET A 364 10.49 10.44 3.90
N ILE A 365 9.57 11.06 3.14
CA ILE A 365 9.93 12.04 2.11
C ILE A 365 10.53 13.30 2.75
N GLY A 366 9.95 13.78 3.86
CA GLY A 366 10.45 14.95 4.58
C GLY A 366 11.88 14.75 5.10
N LEU A 367 12.16 13.58 5.67
CA LEU A 367 13.50 13.24 6.15
C LEU A 367 14.51 13.15 5.00
N THR A 368 14.15 12.47 3.91
CA THR A 368 15.01 12.43 2.71
C THR A 368 15.26 13.81 2.16
N SER A 369 14.22 14.67 2.06
CA SER A 369 14.37 16.04 1.59
C SER A 369 15.32 16.85 2.46
N TYR A 370 15.16 16.80 3.78
CA TYR A 370 16.01 17.53 4.73
C TYR A 370 17.47 17.14 4.60
N PHE A 371 17.77 15.84 4.52
CA PHE A 371 19.13 15.33 4.39
C PHE A 371 19.64 15.27 2.94
N SER A 372 18.90 15.80 1.97
CA SER A 372 19.30 15.87 0.56
C SER A 372 19.80 17.24 0.12
N ILE A 373 19.83 18.23 1.01
CA ILE A 373 20.33 19.58 0.74
C ILE A 373 21.84 19.51 0.52
N LYS A 374 22.26 19.83 -0.71
CA LYS A 374 23.68 19.87 -1.09
C LYS A 374 24.21 21.28 -0.87
N ASN A 375 25.50 21.37 -0.57
CA ASN A 375 26.24 22.64 -0.48
C ASN A 375 25.77 23.62 0.61
N ASP A 376 25.10 23.16 1.66
CA ASP A 376 24.83 23.93 2.85
C ASP A 376 25.71 23.41 4.00
N PRO A 377 26.64 24.21 4.52
CA PRO A 377 27.54 23.80 5.61
C PRO A 377 26.81 23.45 6.92
N ASN A 378 25.57 23.89 7.08
CA ASN A 378 24.76 23.58 8.25
C ASN A 378 23.94 22.29 8.11
N HIS A 379 23.98 21.64 6.95
CA HIS A 379 23.21 20.42 6.68
C HIS A 379 24.12 19.24 6.37
N ILE A 380 23.87 18.10 7.03
CA ILE A 380 24.55 16.84 6.72
C ILE A 380 23.87 16.23 5.49
N TYR A 381 24.61 16.05 4.41
CA TYR A 381 24.11 15.36 3.23
C TYR A 381 24.09 13.85 3.45
N PHE A 382 22.91 13.29 3.69
CA PHE A 382 22.71 11.85 3.88
C PHE A 382 21.35 11.39 3.34
N PRO A 383 21.16 11.26 2.01
CA PRO A 383 19.88 10.89 1.39
C PRO A 383 19.34 9.53 1.83
N GLY A 384 20.13 8.71 2.52
CA GLY A 384 19.73 7.44 3.11
C GLY A 384 18.99 7.53 4.44
N ALA A 385 18.80 8.73 5.00
CA ALA A 385 18.25 8.92 6.35
C ALA A 385 16.89 8.25 6.57
N ALA A 386 15.98 8.33 5.59
CA ALA A 386 14.67 7.68 5.69
C ALA A 386 14.76 6.15 5.76
N PHE A 387 15.67 5.53 5.01
CA PHE A 387 15.91 4.09 5.09
C PHE A 387 16.47 3.70 6.46
N LEU A 388 17.38 4.52 7.01
CA LEU A 388 17.95 4.26 8.33
C LEU A 388 16.89 4.41 9.45
N LEU A 389 16.01 5.40 9.36
CA LEU A 389 14.87 5.52 10.27
C LEU A 389 13.92 4.32 10.15
N GLY A 390 13.68 3.84 8.94
CA GLY A 390 12.91 2.61 8.72
C GLY A 390 13.56 1.39 9.37
N ALA A 391 14.90 1.24 9.23
CA ALA A 391 15.64 0.19 9.90
C ALA A 391 15.54 0.28 11.43
N PHE A 392 15.62 1.49 11.99
CA PHE A 392 15.42 1.72 13.42
C PHE A 392 14.04 1.28 13.89
N PHE A 393 12.97 1.63 13.17
CA PHE A 393 11.62 1.16 13.51
C PHE A 393 11.46 -0.36 13.39
N MET A 394 12.12 -1.00 12.43
CA MET A 394 12.16 -2.45 12.35
C MET A 394 12.84 -3.08 13.57
N LEU A 395 13.98 -2.57 14.00
CA LEU A 395 14.67 -3.05 15.19
C LEU A 395 13.81 -2.85 16.46
N LEU A 396 13.18 -1.69 16.61
CA LEU A 396 12.26 -1.43 17.71
C LEU A 396 11.07 -2.38 17.68
N SER A 397 10.51 -2.65 16.51
CA SER A 397 9.44 -3.65 16.32
C SER A 397 9.89 -5.05 16.77
N ALA A 398 11.13 -5.46 16.40
CA ALA A 398 11.68 -6.75 16.81
C ALA A 398 11.82 -6.86 18.33
N ILE A 399 12.31 -5.80 18.99
CA ILE A 399 12.47 -5.74 20.44
C ILE A 399 11.11 -5.88 21.13
N ILE A 400 10.10 -5.14 20.65
CA ILE A 400 8.75 -5.18 21.22
C ILE A 400 8.12 -6.57 21.01
N ALA A 401 8.20 -7.12 19.79
CA ALA A 401 7.68 -8.44 19.50
C ALA A 401 8.34 -9.51 20.38
N TYR A 402 9.68 -9.45 20.52
CA TYR A 402 10.43 -10.36 21.39
C TYR A 402 9.98 -10.26 22.85
N TRP A 403 9.90 -9.03 23.37
CA TRP A 403 9.52 -8.83 24.77
C TRP A 403 8.10 -9.31 25.05
N VAL A 404 7.15 -9.00 24.18
CA VAL A 404 5.75 -9.43 24.30
C VAL A 404 5.63 -10.94 24.23
N LEU A 405 6.22 -11.60 23.22
CA LEU A 405 6.11 -13.04 23.02
C LEU A 405 6.85 -13.84 24.12
N LYS A 406 7.92 -13.29 24.69
CA LYS A 406 8.64 -13.92 25.83
C LYS A 406 7.83 -13.90 27.13
N HIS A 407 7.06 -12.82 27.39
CA HIS A 407 6.28 -12.65 28.61
C HIS A 407 4.79 -13.04 28.42
N ASP A 408 4.45 -13.57 27.27
CA ASP A 408 3.11 -14.02 26.99
C ASP A 408 2.80 -15.32 27.72
N THR A 409 1.85 -15.23 28.67
CA THR A 409 1.36 -16.34 29.50
C THR A 409 0.03 -16.90 29.01
N SER A 410 -0.40 -16.53 27.77
CA SER A 410 -1.70 -16.94 27.25
C SER A 410 -1.77 -18.45 26.94
N PRO A 411 -2.97 -19.07 27.04
CA PRO A 411 -3.16 -20.52 26.80
C PRO A 411 -2.83 -20.99 25.38
N SER A 412 -2.57 -20.10 24.47
CA SER A 412 -2.21 -20.43 23.07
C SER A 412 -0.78 -21.01 22.92
N LYS A 413 0.02 -21.05 23.99
CA LYS A 413 1.37 -21.67 24.03
C LYS A 413 1.39 -23.11 24.62
N ALA A 414 0.25 -23.63 25.08
CA ALA A 414 0.13 -24.98 25.61
C ALA A 414 -0.35 -25.99 24.50
#